data_e05eb6e7417649e6df7127b4f8a01649
#
_entry.id   e05eb6e7417649e6df7127b4f8a01649
#
_cell.length_a   1.000
_cell.length_b   1.000
_cell.length_c   1.000
_cell.angle_alpha   90.00
_cell.angle_beta   90.00
_cell.angle_gamma   90.00
#
_symmetry.space_group_name_H-M   'P 1'
#
loop_
_entity.id
_entity.type
_entity.pdbx_description
1 polymer ?
#
loop_
_entity_poly.entity_id
_entity_poly.type
_entity_poly.pdbx_seq_one_letter_code
_entity_poly.pdbx_strand_id
1 'polypeptide(L)'
;MGISNFHTWVDARFDAAQAVDPKAVIATDHLLIDLNSLVHGAARKAKNDREAVKRCVQKLDGLLHPARPGATFRPRLSVGLFSDGPAPLAKLVTQRKRRLAGRCAARADGCDDAPPSGFDSLAISPGTAFQRDLAAALKAWARKRAASAAGFPRRVVVSDSDVVGEGELKAMEYVDALGPDADVVVYGGDADLVAMALCR
;
A
#
# COMPACT_ATOMS: atom_id res chain seq x y z
N MET A 1 -3.64 13.71 -6.02
CA MET A 1 -2.67 14.69 -6.57
C MET A 1 -1.67 14.99 -5.46
N GLY A 2 -0.54 14.31 -5.45
CA GLY A 2 0.51 14.56 -4.45
C GLY A 2 1.23 15.88 -4.74
N ILE A 3 1.70 16.53 -3.70
CA ILE A 3 2.50 17.76 -3.82
C ILE A 3 3.89 17.36 -4.30
N SER A 4 4.29 17.87 -5.46
CA SER A 4 5.61 17.60 -6.04
C SER A 4 6.73 17.97 -5.06
N ASN A 5 7.68 17.07 -4.85
CA ASN A 5 8.83 17.25 -3.94
C ASN A 5 8.48 17.50 -2.46
N PHE A 6 7.26 17.14 -2.03
CA PHE A 6 6.83 17.38 -0.65
C PHE A 6 7.71 16.65 0.37
N HIS A 7 8.10 15.40 0.13
CA HIS A 7 9.03 14.66 1.01
C HIS A 7 10.35 15.40 1.17
N THR A 8 10.97 15.79 0.05
CA THR A 8 12.24 16.56 0.08
C THR A 8 12.09 17.88 0.85
N TRP A 9 10.94 18.54 0.73
CA TRP A 9 10.66 19.77 1.45
C TRP A 9 10.49 19.53 2.95
N VAL A 10 9.80 18.44 3.34
CA VAL A 10 9.62 18.04 4.75
C VAL A 10 10.97 17.69 5.37
N ASP A 11 11.75 16.83 4.69
CA ASP A 11 13.06 16.38 5.15
C ASP A 11 14.05 17.57 5.36
N ALA A 12 13.95 18.60 4.52
CA ALA A 12 14.80 19.77 4.62
C ALA A 12 14.39 20.79 5.70
N ARG A 13 13.17 20.69 6.23
CA ARG A 13 12.60 21.70 7.12
C ARG A 13 12.25 21.22 8.51
N PHE A 14 12.06 19.93 8.69
CA PHE A 14 11.63 19.36 9.95
C PHE A 14 12.60 18.28 10.42
N ASP A 15 13.28 18.56 11.54
CA ASP A 15 14.19 17.59 12.19
C ASP A 15 13.48 16.31 12.65
N ALA A 16 12.13 16.36 12.74
CA ALA A 16 11.30 15.20 13.03
C ALA A 16 11.21 14.22 11.86
N ALA A 17 11.53 14.64 10.63
CA ALA A 17 11.65 13.75 9.47
C ALA A 17 12.96 13.00 9.54
N GLN A 18 13.00 11.92 10.31
CA GLN A 18 14.22 11.12 10.49
C GLN A 18 14.28 9.98 9.47
N ALA A 19 15.44 9.83 8.84
CA ALA A 19 15.73 8.61 8.10
C ALA A 19 15.84 7.44 9.09
N VAL A 20 14.90 6.51 9.00
CA VAL A 20 14.92 5.29 9.80
C VAL A 20 16.00 4.35 9.26
N ASP A 21 16.85 3.81 10.15
CA ASP A 21 17.78 2.76 9.74
C ASP A 21 17.02 1.63 9.05
N PRO A 22 17.37 1.27 7.81
CA PRO A 22 16.71 0.18 7.09
C PRO A 22 16.73 -1.18 7.81
N LYS A 23 17.59 -1.34 8.81
CA LYS A 23 17.69 -2.53 9.66
C LYS A 23 16.91 -2.41 10.96
N ALA A 24 16.39 -1.23 11.29
CA ALA A 24 15.64 -1.02 12.51
C ALA A 24 14.32 -1.79 12.47
N VAL A 25 13.93 -2.31 13.61
CA VAL A 25 12.61 -2.91 13.82
C VAL A 25 11.77 -1.95 14.63
N ILE A 26 10.71 -1.44 13.99
CA ILE A 26 9.78 -0.49 14.60
C ILE A 26 8.67 -1.29 15.28
N ALA A 27 8.64 -1.22 16.62
CA ALA A 27 7.53 -1.75 17.41
C ALA A 27 6.42 -0.69 17.48
N THR A 28 5.17 -1.11 17.32
CA THR A 28 3.98 -0.25 17.40
C THR A 28 2.78 -1.08 17.83
N ASP A 29 1.73 -0.46 18.33
CA ASP A 29 0.48 -1.16 18.63
C ASP A 29 -0.31 -1.46 17.37
N HIS A 30 -0.40 -0.50 16.48
CA HIS A 30 -1.17 -0.60 15.25
C HIS A 30 -0.32 -0.25 14.04
N LEU A 31 -0.27 -1.12 13.05
CA LEU A 31 0.36 -0.85 11.76
C LEU A 31 -0.70 -0.81 10.66
N LEU A 32 -0.79 0.31 9.99
CA LEU A 32 -1.69 0.53 8.86
C LEU A 32 -0.89 0.64 7.57
N ILE A 33 -1.26 -0.11 6.56
CA ILE A 33 -0.52 -0.17 5.29
C ILE A 33 -1.41 0.31 4.16
N ASP A 34 -1.00 1.38 3.49
CA ASP A 34 -1.49 1.72 2.17
C ASP A 34 -0.94 0.71 1.16
N LEU A 35 -1.83 -0.13 0.65
CA LEU A 35 -1.46 -1.21 -0.27
C LEU A 35 -1.06 -0.71 -1.65
N ASN A 36 -1.56 0.43 -2.10
CA ASN A 36 -1.29 0.90 -3.46
C ASN A 36 0.21 1.11 -3.68
N SER A 37 0.87 1.78 -2.76
CA SER A 37 2.32 1.99 -2.79
C SER A 37 3.09 0.67 -2.79
N LEU A 38 2.69 -0.28 -1.92
CA LEU A 38 3.29 -1.61 -1.84
C LEU A 38 3.10 -2.40 -3.13
N VAL A 39 1.87 -2.41 -3.67
CA VAL A 39 1.49 -3.16 -4.88
C VAL A 39 2.23 -2.64 -6.11
N HIS A 40 2.25 -1.32 -6.33
CA HIS A 40 3.00 -0.73 -7.44
C HIS A 40 4.49 -1.09 -7.38
N GLY A 41 5.10 -1.04 -6.20
CA GLY A 41 6.50 -1.40 -6.01
C GLY A 41 6.79 -2.89 -6.22
N ALA A 42 5.88 -3.79 -5.79
CA ALA A 42 6.06 -5.23 -5.90
C ALA A 42 5.77 -5.77 -7.30
N ALA A 43 4.74 -5.24 -7.96
CA ALA A 43 4.26 -5.73 -9.25
C ALA A 43 5.13 -5.28 -10.44
N ARG A 44 5.87 -4.17 -10.31
CA ARG A 44 6.67 -3.58 -11.42
C ARG A 44 7.58 -4.58 -12.16
N LYS A 45 8.08 -5.59 -11.46
CA LYS A 45 9.01 -6.60 -12.01
C LYS A 45 8.33 -7.96 -12.25
N ALA A 46 7.01 -8.03 -12.16
CA ALA A 46 6.28 -9.27 -12.38
C ALA A 46 6.03 -9.50 -13.87
N LYS A 47 6.01 -10.77 -14.28
CA LYS A 47 5.77 -11.17 -15.67
C LYS A 47 4.27 -11.31 -15.98
N ASN A 48 3.44 -11.46 -14.97
CA ASN A 48 1.99 -11.64 -15.09
C ASN A 48 1.31 -11.36 -13.73
N ASP A 49 -0.02 -11.34 -13.73
CA ASP A 49 -0.86 -11.05 -12.56
C ASP A 49 -0.58 -12.00 -11.39
N ARG A 50 -0.45 -13.30 -11.65
CA ARG A 50 -0.20 -14.31 -10.62
C ARG A 50 1.14 -14.08 -9.91
N GLU A 51 2.17 -13.75 -10.67
CA GLU A 51 3.48 -13.41 -10.10
C GLU A 51 3.41 -12.09 -9.33
N ALA A 52 2.67 -11.10 -9.83
CA ALA A 52 2.46 -9.83 -9.14
C ALA A 52 1.79 -10.04 -7.78
N VAL A 53 0.71 -10.79 -7.70
CA VAL A 53 0.05 -11.15 -6.42
C VAL A 53 1.03 -11.84 -5.47
N LYS A 54 1.79 -12.84 -5.96
CA LYS A 54 2.79 -13.53 -5.13
C LYS A 54 3.83 -12.57 -4.56
N ARG A 55 4.36 -11.65 -5.39
CA ARG A 55 5.35 -10.65 -4.97
C ARG A 55 4.78 -9.67 -3.95
N CYS A 56 3.52 -9.26 -4.09
CA CYS A 56 2.84 -8.41 -3.10
C CYS A 56 2.78 -9.09 -1.72
N VAL A 57 2.33 -10.34 -1.68
CA VAL A 57 2.27 -11.10 -0.44
C VAL A 57 3.67 -11.33 0.16
N GLN A 58 4.67 -11.63 -0.67
CA GLN A 58 6.06 -11.80 -0.21
C GLN A 58 6.64 -10.51 0.37
N LYS A 59 6.35 -9.36 -0.25
CA LYS A 59 6.79 -8.06 0.26
C LYS A 59 6.12 -7.73 1.59
N LEU A 60 4.81 -7.98 1.71
CA LEU A 60 4.08 -7.83 2.96
C LEU A 60 4.65 -8.75 4.05
N ASP A 61 4.93 -10.00 3.72
CA ASP A 61 5.59 -10.95 4.63
C ASP A 61 6.96 -10.45 5.11
N GLY A 62 7.73 -9.87 4.19
CA GLY A 62 9.04 -9.30 4.51
C GLY A 62 8.95 -8.13 5.49
N LEU A 63 7.88 -7.35 5.43
CA LEU A 63 7.66 -6.21 6.35
C LEU A 63 7.20 -6.64 7.75
N LEU A 64 6.52 -7.79 7.86
CA LEU A 64 5.72 -8.16 9.03
C LEU A 64 6.11 -9.50 9.67
N HIS A 65 7.09 -10.21 9.14
CA HIS A 65 7.40 -11.55 9.64
C HIS A 65 8.27 -11.46 10.91
N PRO A 66 7.73 -11.82 12.10
CA PRO A 66 8.45 -11.64 13.36
C PRO A 66 9.74 -12.45 13.48
N ALA A 67 9.83 -13.58 12.77
CA ALA A 67 11.00 -14.48 12.80
C ALA A 67 12.02 -14.21 11.68
N ARG A 68 11.77 -13.23 10.79
CA ARG A 68 12.74 -12.86 9.74
C ARG A 68 13.68 -11.78 10.28
N PRO A 69 14.99 -11.97 10.21
CA PRO A 69 15.93 -10.89 10.42
C PRO A 69 15.64 -9.76 9.45
N GLY A 70 15.51 -8.52 9.95
CA GLY A 70 15.22 -7.35 9.12
C GLY A 70 13.73 -7.10 8.83
N ALA A 71 12.82 -7.73 9.58
CA ALA A 71 11.42 -7.31 9.57
C ALA A 71 11.34 -5.86 10.07
N THR A 72 10.81 -4.97 9.24
CA THR A 72 10.78 -3.53 9.54
C THR A 72 9.78 -3.17 10.65
N PHE A 73 8.67 -3.90 10.78
CA PHE A 73 7.60 -3.56 11.72
C PHE A 73 7.20 -4.75 12.60
N ARG A 74 6.93 -4.44 13.88
CA ARG A 74 6.38 -5.40 14.86
C ARG A 74 5.12 -4.82 15.50
N PRO A 75 3.97 -4.93 14.82
CA PRO A 75 2.70 -4.52 15.41
C PRO A 75 2.28 -5.47 16.53
N ARG A 76 1.74 -4.91 17.63
CA ARG A 76 1.33 -5.69 18.83
C ARG A 76 -0.15 -6.02 18.82
N LEU A 77 -1.02 -5.08 18.42
CA LEU A 77 -2.46 -5.19 18.57
C LEU A 77 -3.18 -5.43 17.23
N SER A 78 -2.85 -4.68 16.18
CA SER A 78 -3.50 -4.88 14.89
C SER A 78 -2.64 -4.54 13.67
N VAL A 79 -3.02 -5.13 12.53
CA VAL A 79 -2.54 -4.75 11.21
C VAL A 79 -3.74 -4.38 10.34
N GLY A 80 -3.71 -3.20 9.72
CA GLY A 80 -4.68 -2.75 8.72
C GLY A 80 -4.06 -2.74 7.32
N LEU A 81 -4.73 -3.35 6.36
CA LEU A 81 -4.36 -3.37 4.95
C LEU A 81 -5.44 -2.65 4.16
N PHE A 82 -5.10 -1.53 3.53
CA PHE A 82 -6.05 -0.66 2.86
C PHE A 82 -5.69 -0.50 1.39
N SER A 83 -6.64 -0.83 0.51
CA SER A 83 -6.50 -0.67 -0.94
C SER A 83 -7.49 0.37 -1.46
N ASP A 84 -7.17 1.06 -2.55
CA ASP A 84 -8.14 1.92 -3.22
C ASP A 84 -9.34 1.13 -3.67
N GLY A 85 -10.50 1.66 -3.35
CA GLY A 85 -11.79 1.22 -3.87
C GLY A 85 -12.31 2.16 -4.96
N PRO A 86 -13.60 2.03 -5.31
CA PRO A 86 -14.25 2.92 -6.25
C PRO A 86 -14.09 4.39 -5.81
N ALA A 87 -13.49 5.19 -6.67
CA ALA A 87 -13.24 6.61 -6.41
C ALA A 87 -14.41 7.47 -6.89
N PRO A 88 -14.59 8.71 -6.35
CA PRO A 88 -15.52 9.68 -6.89
C PRO A 88 -15.27 9.96 -8.37
N LEU A 89 -16.32 10.30 -9.12
CA LEU A 89 -16.28 10.49 -10.58
C LEU A 89 -15.16 11.47 -11.02
N ALA A 90 -14.97 12.56 -10.28
CA ALA A 90 -13.91 13.53 -10.57
C ALA A 90 -12.50 12.90 -10.54
N LYS A 91 -12.23 12.02 -9.58
CA LYS A 91 -10.95 11.31 -9.48
C LYS A 91 -10.79 10.25 -10.57
N LEU A 92 -11.89 9.56 -10.93
CA LEU A 92 -11.88 8.60 -12.05
C LEU A 92 -11.44 9.24 -13.36
N VAL A 93 -11.91 10.44 -13.65
CA VAL A 93 -11.51 11.22 -14.86
C VAL A 93 -10.00 11.51 -14.82
N THR A 94 -9.49 11.96 -13.69
CA THR A 94 -8.06 12.26 -13.52
C THR A 94 -7.20 11.00 -13.62
N GLN A 95 -7.61 9.91 -12.98
CA GLN A 95 -6.92 8.63 -13.07
C GLN A 95 -6.90 8.11 -14.52
N ARG A 96 -8.02 8.20 -15.24
CA ARG A 96 -8.09 7.80 -16.65
C ARG A 96 -7.13 8.61 -17.52
N LYS A 97 -7.08 9.93 -17.35
CA LYS A 97 -6.13 10.80 -18.07
C LYS A 97 -4.67 10.39 -17.82
N ARG A 98 -4.28 10.14 -16.57
CA ARG A 98 -2.92 9.71 -16.21
C ARG A 98 -2.56 8.36 -16.84
N ARG A 99 -3.49 7.40 -16.83
CA ARG A 99 -3.29 6.07 -17.43
C ARG A 99 -3.13 6.15 -18.95
N LEU A 100 -3.95 6.97 -19.61
CA LEU A 100 -3.82 7.21 -21.05
C LEU A 100 -2.50 7.88 -21.38
N ALA A 101 -2.08 8.90 -20.61
CA ALA A 101 -0.78 9.56 -20.82
C ALA A 101 0.39 8.58 -20.63
N GLY A 102 0.36 7.70 -19.64
CA GLY A 102 1.37 6.66 -19.46
C GLY A 102 1.45 5.67 -20.62
N ARG A 103 0.31 5.27 -21.20
CA ARG A 103 0.28 4.44 -22.41
C ARG A 103 0.80 5.16 -23.65
N CYS A 104 0.44 6.44 -23.81
CA CYS A 104 0.95 7.23 -24.94
C CYS A 104 2.47 7.42 -24.85
N ALA A 105 3.01 7.66 -23.66
CA ALA A 105 4.46 7.75 -23.46
C ALA A 105 5.17 6.41 -23.80
N ALA A 106 4.63 5.28 -23.34
CA ALA A 106 5.17 3.96 -23.65
C ALA A 106 5.10 3.62 -25.16
N ARG A 107 4.10 4.14 -25.89
CA ARG A 107 3.98 4.00 -27.35
C ARG A 107 4.93 4.91 -28.12
N ALA A 108 5.23 6.10 -27.62
CA ALA A 108 6.18 7.02 -28.23
C ALA A 108 7.61 6.44 -28.27
N ASP A 109 7.93 5.50 -27.40
CA ASP A 109 9.19 4.75 -27.38
C ASP A 109 9.24 3.57 -28.38
N GLY A 110 8.34 3.53 -29.38
CA GLY A 110 8.36 2.55 -30.48
C GLY A 110 7.76 1.19 -30.13
N CYS A 111 6.96 1.09 -29.08
CA CYS A 111 6.27 -0.13 -28.72
C CYS A 111 4.90 -0.17 -29.44
N ASP A 112 4.88 -0.70 -30.67
CA ASP A 112 3.66 -1.03 -31.40
C ASP A 112 2.82 -2.07 -30.63
N ASP A 113 1.52 -2.08 -30.83
CA ASP A 113 0.39 -2.88 -30.32
C ASP A 113 0.63 -4.24 -29.60
N ALA A 114 1.86 -4.61 -29.33
CA ALA A 114 2.16 -5.78 -28.52
C ALA A 114 1.70 -5.56 -27.07
N PRO A 115 1.02 -6.54 -26.45
CA PRO A 115 0.75 -6.47 -25.02
C PRO A 115 2.08 -6.26 -24.29
N PRO A 116 2.13 -5.39 -23.25
CA PRO A 116 3.37 -5.13 -22.54
C PRO A 116 3.97 -6.47 -22.09
N SER A 117 5.26 -6.67 -22.36
CA SER A 117 5.98 -7.86 -21.89
C SER A 117 6.14 -7.77 -20.37
N GLY A 118 5.09 -8.14 -19.64
CA GLY A 118 5.09 -8.09 -18.19
C GLY A 118 3.73 -7.74 -17.60
N PHE A 119 3.72 -7.44 -16.30
CA PHE A 119 2.52 -7.05 -15.58
C PHE A 119 2.02 -5.67 -16.05
N ASP A 120 0.74 -5.60 -16.45
CA ASP A 120 0.10 -4.32 -16.79
C ASP A 120 -0.34 -3.58 -15.52
N SER A 121 0.27 -2.44 -15.26
CA SER A 121 -0.08 -1.59 -14.11
C SER A 121 -1.54 -1.08 -14.12
N LEU A 122 -2.22 -1.13 -15.27
CA LEU A 122 -3.66 -0.84 -15.36
C LEU A 122 -4.51 -1.86 -14.61
N ALA A 123 -3.99 -3.07 -14.42
CA ALA A 123 -4.65 -4.09 -13.60
C ALA A 123 -4.78 -3.67 -12.12
N ILE A 124 -3.96 -2.71 -11.65
CA ILE A 124 -4.08 -2.14 -10.31
C ILE A 124 -5.25 -1.13 -10.26
N SER A 125 -6.41 -1.53 -10.73
CA SER A 125 -7.61 -0.68 -10.73
C SER A 125 -8.74 -1.42 -10.02
N PRO A 126 -9.57 -0.73 -9.23
CA PRO A 126 -10.75 -1.34 -8.64
C PRO A 126 -11.60 -2.07 -9.69
N GLY A 127 -12.10 -3.25 -9.34
CA GLY A 127 -12.95 -4.06 -10.21
C GLY A 127 -12.23 -4.99 -11.19
N THR A 128 -10.91 -4.97 -11.28
CA THR A 128 -10.14 -5.87 -12.15
C THR A 128 -10.02 -7.28 -11.56
N ALA A 129 -9.71 -8.27 -12.41
CA ALA A 129 -9.41 -9.64 -11.96
C ALA A 129 -8.22 -9.67 -11.01
N PHE A 130 -7.14 -8.94 -11.35
CA PHE A 130 -5.96 -8.83 -10.49
C PHE A 130 -6.31 -8.35 -9.07
N GLN A 131 -7.15 -7.32 -8.93
CA GLN A 131 -7.53 -6.80 -7.61
C GLN A 131 -8.34 -7.83 -6.80
N ARG A 132 -9.23 -8.60 -7.46
CA ARG A 132 -9.96 -9.70 -6.80
C ARG A 132 -9.02 -10.80 -6.32
N ASP A 133 -8.07 -11.21 -7.16
CA ASP A 133 -7.07 -12.24 -6.81
C ASP A 133 -6.15 -11.76 -5.68
N LEU A 134 -5.73 -10.50 -5.73
CA LEU A 134 -4.94 -9.87 -4.67
C LEU A 134 -5.72 -9.84 -3.35
N ALA A 135 -6.98 -9.39 -3.36
CA ALA A 135 -7.83 -9.35 -2.18
C ALA A 135 -8.02 -10.75 -1.57
N ALA A 136 -8.26 -11.77 -2.40
CA ALA A 136 -8.37 -13.15 -1.96
C ALA A 136 -7.07 -13.66 -1.31
N ALA A 137 -5.93 -13.36 -1.93
CA ALA A 137 -4.61 -13.74 -1.41
C ALA A 137 -4.29 -13.04 -0.08
N LEU A 138 -4.60 -11.75 0.05
CA LEU A 138 -4.39 -10.99 1.28
C LEU A 138 -5.31 -11.47 2.42
N LYS A 139 -6.58 -11.78 2.13
CA LYS A 139 -7.50 -12.37 3.11
C LYS A 139 -7.03 -13.77 3.57
N ALA A 140 -6.53 -14.59 2.65
CA ALA A 140 -5.95 -15.90 3.00
C ALA A 140 -4.68 -15.74 3.84
N TRP A 141 -3.81 -14.83 3.46
CA TRP A 141 -2.61 -14.48 4.22
C TRP A 141 -2.97 -13.99 5.64
N ALA A 142 -3.94 -13.09 5.77
CA ALA A 142 -4.38 -12.53 7.05
C ALA A 142 -4.90 -13.64 7.98
N ARG A 143 -5.76 -14.54 7.48
CA ARG A 143 -6.26 -15.69 8.27
C ARG A 143 -5.13 -16.59 8.74
N LYS A 144 -4.18 -16.91 7.86
CA LYS A 144 -3.03 -17.75 8.20
C LYS A 144 -2.17 -17.09 9.28
N ARG A 145 -1.91 -15.79 9.17
CA ARG A 145 -1.09 -15.06 10.14
C ARG A 145 -1.79 -14.90 11.49
N ALA A 146 -3.05 -14.52 11.52
CA ALA A 146 -3.81 -14.40 12.76
C ALA A 146 -3.96 -15.73 13.50
N ALA A 147 -3.97 -16.85 12.78
CA ALA A 147 -4.06 -18.18 13.37
C ALA A 147 -2.72 -18.75 13.86
N SER A 148 -1.60 -18.27 13.32
CA SER A 148 -0.35 -19.06 13.33
C SER A 148 0.63 -18.62 14.34
N ALA A 149 0.49 -17.66 15.23
CA ALA A 149 1.71 -17.48 15.96
C ALA A 149 1.77 -16.56 17.16
N ALA A 150 2.55 -17.03 18.11
CA ALA A 150 3.21 -16.21 19.11
C ALA A 150 3.87 -15.00 18.44
N GLY A 151 3.43 -13.80 18.81
CA GLY A 151 4.07 -12.53 18.39
C GLY A 151 3.46 -11.82 17.15
N PHE A 152 2.40 -12.34 16.54
CA PHE A 152 1.68 -11.63 15.50
C PHE A 152 0.28 -11.20 16.01
N PRO A 153 -0.20 -9.98 15.71
CA PRO A 153 -1.50 -9.53 16.19
C PRO A 153 -2.63 -10.41 15.63
N ARG A 154 -3.58 -10.73 16.50
CA ARG A 154 -4.76 -11.52 16.11
C ARG A 154 -5.76 -10.73 15.27
N ARG A 155 -5.71 -9.41 15.32
CA ARG A 155 -6.58 -8.52 14.56
C ARG A 155 -5.90 -8.09 13.29
N VAL A 156 -6.38 -8.60 12.15
CA VAL A 156 -5.96 -8.17 10.82
C VAL A 156 -7.18 -7.68 10.07
N VAL A 157 -7.16 -6.40 9.69
CA VAL A 157 -8.22 -5.77 8.91
C VAL A 157 -7.76 -5.70 7.47
N VAL A 158 -8.60 -6.15 6.54
CA VAL A 158 -8.36 -6.05 5.10
C VAL A 158 -9.52 -5.28 4.47
N SER A 159 -9.27 -4.03 4.10
CA SER A 159 -10.18 -3.20 3.33
C SER A 159 -9.71 -3.19 1.88
N ASP A 160 -10.32 -4.04 1.08
CA ASP A 160 -9.93 -4.27 -0.32
C ASP A 160 -10.56 -3.25 -1.28
N SER A 161 -10.39 -3.50 -2.58
CA SER A 161 -10.87 -2.63 -3.66
C SER A 161 -12.39 -2.62 -3.85
N ASP A 162 -13.15 -3.47 -3.15
CA ASP A 162 -14.62 -3.48 -3.21
C ASP A 162 -15.22 -2.47 -2.22
N VAL A 163 -14.44 -2.04 -1.22
CA VAL A 163 -14.84 -1.00 -0.26
C VAL A 163 -14.56 0.37 -0.83
N VAL A 164 -15.57 1.24 -0.88
CA VAL A 164 -15.47 2.62 -1.39
C VAL A 164 -14.44 3.43 -0.60
N GLY A 165 -13.72 4.29 -1.29
CA GLY A 165 -12.73 5.22 -0.71
C GLY A 165 -11.29 4.87 -1.09
N GLU A 166 -10.43 5.85 -0.91
CA GLU A 166 -8.99 5.72 -1.14
C GLU A 166 -8.33 5.00 0.02
N GLY A 167 -7.30 4.22 -0.24
CA GLY A 167 -6.60 3.44 0.78
C GLY A 167 -6.11 4.30 1.93
N GLU A 168 -5.52 5.46 1.61
CA GLU A 168 -5.03 6.45 2.58
C GLU A 168 -6.15 7.02 3.45
N LEU A 169 -7.32 7.37 2.87
CA LEU A 169 -8.45 7.89 3.64
C LEU A 169 -9.02 6.82 4.58
N LYS A 170 -9.18 5.60 4.09
CA LYS A 170 -9.64 4.46 4.93
C LYS A 170 -8.66 4.16 6.06
N ALA A 171 -7.36 4.30 5.83
CA ALA A 171 -6.35 4.17 6.87
C ALA A 171 -6.50 5.27 7.94
N MET A 172 -6.73 6.51 7.53
CA MET A 172 -6.92 7.64 8.45
C MET A 172 -8.24 7.54 9.23
N GLU A 173 -9.33 7.12 8.60
CA GLU A 173 -10.59 6.82 9.31
C GLU A 173 -10.40 5.72 10.37
N TYR A 174 -9.55 4.74 10.09
CA TYR A 174 -9.20 3.72 11.07
C TYR A 174 -8.36 4.28 12.22
N VAL A 175 -7.43 5.21 11.96
CA VAL A 175 -6.69 5.95 13.00
C VAL A 175 -7.67 6.69 13.91
N ASP A 176 -8.61 7.44 13.34
CA ASP A 176 -9.61 8.20 14.10
C ASP A 176 -10.46 7.28 15.01
N ALA A 177 -10.78 6.08 14.51
CA ALA A 177 -11.53 5.08 15.27
C ALA A 177 -10.72 4.42 16.41
N LEU A 178 -9.40 4.45 16.38
CA LEU A 178 -8.53 3.94 17.44
C LEU A 178 -8.44 4.90 18.62
N GLY A 179 -8.64 6.19 18.37
CA GLY A 179 -8.56 7.24 19.38
C GLY A 179 -7.18 7.91 19.48
N PRO A 180 -7.10 9.02 20.24
CA PRO A 180 -5.92 9.90 20.23
C PRO A 180 -4.69 9.33 20.93
N ASP A 181 -4.88 8.34 21.82
CA ASP A 181 -3.77 7.75 22.60
C ASP A 181 -3.18 6.49 21.94
N ALA A 182 -3.65 6.15 20.72
CA ALA A 182 -3.19 4.96 20.02
C ALA A 182 -1.78 5.15 19.44
N ASP A 183 -0.88 4.20 19.70
CA ASP A 183 0.43 4.13 19.05
C ASP A 183 0.25 3.51 17.65
N VAL A 184 0.30 4.35 16.61
CA VAL A 184 0.00 3.98 15.24
C VAL A 184 1.14 4.33 14.29
N VAL A 185 1.55 3.37 13.51
CA VAL A 185 2.42 3.61 12.34
C VAL A 185 1.61 3.43 11.07
N VAL A 186 1.67 4.41 10.18
CA VAL A 186 1.09 4.32 8.82
C VAL A 186 2.22 4.16 7.82
N TYR A 187 2.18 3.07 7.06
CA TYR A 187 3.13 2.76 6.00
C TYR A 187 2.53 3.05 4.64
N GLY A 188 3.13 3.98 3.90
CA GLY A 188 2.73 4.33 2.55
C GLY A 188 3.78 5.19 1.87
N GLY A 189 3.69 5.35 0.57
CA GLY A 189 4.64 6.14 -0.24
C GLY A 189 4.03 7.44 -0.78
N ASP A 190 2.80 7.78 -0.41
CA ASP A 190 2.17 9.01 -0.88
C ASP A 190 2.44 10.18 0.08
N ALA A 191 2.78 11.33 -0.49
CA ALA A 191 3.01 12.56 0.26
C ALA A 191 1.76 13.03 1.00
N ASP A 192 0.58 12.73 0.49
CA ASP A 192 -0.69 13.10 1.09
C ASP A 192 -0.88 12.41 2.46
N LEU A 193 -0.34 11.19 2.65
CA LEU A 193 -0.33 10.51 3.95
C LEU A 193 0.42 11.29 5.03
N VAL A 194 1.57 11.88 4.68
CA VAL A 194 2.34 12.72 5.61
C VAL A 194 1.54 13.94 6.03
N ALA A 195 0.92 14.63 5.07
CA ALA A 195 0.09 15.80 5.35
C ALA A 195 -1.12 15.44 6.23
N MET A 196 -1.78 14.31 5.95
CA MET A 196 -2.93 13.84 6.75
C MET A 196 -2.52 13.43 8.17
N ALA A 197 -1.35 12.79 8.33
CA ALA A 197 -0.84 12.41 9.64
C ALA A 197 -0.46 13.62 10.51
N LEU A 198 0.07 14.69 9.89
CA LEU A 198 0.42 15.93 10.61
C LEU A 198 -0.82 16.74 11.08
N CYS A 199 -1.99 16.46 10.55
CA CYS A 199 -3.24 17.11 10.92
C CYS A 199 -4.00 16.38 12.04
N ARG A 200 -3.46 15.30 12.58
CA ARG A 200 -4.06 14.50 13.67
C ARG A 200 -3.22 14.51 14.91
#